data_9e6be3d052b34d122ee8e091ad628de1
#
_entry.id   9e6be3d052b34d122ee8e091ad628de1
#
_cell.length_a   1.000
_cell.length_b   1.000
_cell.length_c   1.000
_cell.angle_alpha   90.00
_cell.angle_beta   90.00
_cell.angle_gamma   90.00
#
_symmetry.space_group_name_H-M   'P 1'
#
loop_
_entity.id
_entity.type
_entity.pdbx_description
1 polymer ?
#
loop_
_entity_poly.entity_id
_entity_poly.type
_entity_poly.pdbx_seq_one_letter_code
_entity_poly.pdbx_strand_id
1 'polypeptide(L)'
;MKNKIIVFIALGLIALVPMSSCSDYLDKEPDDQLTLESVFENKNNMERWLAYIYSLVPKFYTYDGADAVADELAPSVGWESQGFKAIFYQNGNWTANNEGVISYWTTFPKAIRSAYTFIKYAHAIADVSEKEVNYMKAECRFLIAQFHAMMVMTYGAIPIIREAAEETTGESLLLKQEPFYTVVDWAAN
;
A
#
# COMPACT_ATOMS: atom_id res chain seq x y z
N MET A 1 -65.42 34.53 4.51
CA MET A 1 -64.54 34.15 3.41
C MET A 1 -63.16 34.82 3.51
N LYS A 2 -63.04 36.09 3.89
CA LYS A 2 -61.73 36.78 4.04
C LYS A 2 -60.75 36.14 4.99
N ASN A 3 -61.20 35.62 6.15
CA ASN A 3 -60.27 34.99 7.11
C ASN A 3 -59.68 33.64 6.64
N LYS A 4 -60.34 32.88 5.78
CA LYS A 4 -59.80 31.66 5.21
C LYS A 4 -58.73 31.95 4.18
N ILE A 5 -58.83 33.02 3.41
CA ILE A 5 -57.81 33.44 2.46
C ILE A 5 -56.54 33.90 3.14
N ILE A 6 -56.65 34.62 4.25
CA ILE A 6 -55.52 35.10 5.05
C ILE A 6 -54.74 33.90 5.64
N VAL A 7 -55.45 32.85 6.13
CA VAL A 7 -54.83 31.62 6.63
C VAL A 7 -54.09 30.87 5.55
N PHE A 8 -54.64 30.77 4.31
CA PHE A 8 -53.95 30.11 3.22
C PHE A 8 -52.71 30.88 2.74
N ILE A 9 -52.73 32.21 2.76
CA ILE A 9 -51.59 33.04 2.41
C ILE A 9 -50.50 32.93 3.48
N ALA A 10 -50.88 32.91 4.78
CA ALA A 10 -49.92 32.70 5.86
C ALA A 10 -49.29 31.32 5.83
N LEU A 11 -50.06 30.26 5.52
CA LEU A 11 -49.51 28.90 5.33
C LEU A 11 -48.56 28.79 4.14
N GLY A 12 -48.86 29.49 3.04
CA GLY A 12 -48.02 29.55 1.84
C GLY A 12 -46.69 30.28 2.08
N LEU A 13 -46.68 31.32 2.93
CA LEU A 13 -45.46 32.07 3.26
C LEU A 13 -44.51 31.24 4.15
N ILE A 14 -45.05 30.38 5.02
CA ILE A 14 -44.26 29.48 5.88
C ILE A 14 -43.62 28.37 5.06
N ALA A 15 -44.20 27.93 3.95
CA ALA A 15 -43.64 26.93 3.05
C ALA A 15 -42.48 27.45 2.18
N LEU A 16 -42.27 28.77 2.13
CA LEU A 16 -41.18 29.42 1.40
C LEU A 16 -39.96 29.76 2.22
N VAL A 17 -39.82 29.18 3.46
CA VAL A 17 -38.56 29.24 4.18
C VAL A 17 -37.55 28.46 3.34
N PRO A 18 -36.53 29.12 2.77
CA PRO A 18 -35.50 28.42 2.03
C PRO A 18 -34.88 27.43 3.00
N MET A 19 -34.94 26.16 2.66
CA MET A 19 -34.10 25.15 3.29
C MET A 19 -32.65 25.50 2.90
N SER A 20 -32.07 26.46 3.58
CA SER A 20 -30.63 26.65 3.59
C SER A 20 -30.08 25.37 4.25
N SER A 21 -29.99 24.33 3.44
CA SER A 21 -29.24 23.13 3.76
C SER A 21 -27.86 23.59 4.17
N CYS A 22 -27.44 23.19 5.37
CA CYS A 22 -26.10 23.42 5.88
C CYS A 22 -25.09 22.65 5.00
N SER A 23 -24.73 23.21 3.83
CA SER A 23 -23.66 22.70 2.98
C SER A 23 -22.31 22.74 3.71
N ASP A 24 -22.08 23.80 4.50
CA ASP A 24 -20.84 23.96 5.29
C ASP A 24 -20.62 22.88 6.34
N TYR A 25 -21.64 22.12 6.73
CA TYR A 25 -21.46 21.02 7.70
C TYR A 25 -20.96 19.73 7.03
N LEU A 26 -21.24 19.55 5.74
CA LEU A 26 -20.79 18.38 4.96
C LEU A 26 -19.44 18.62 4.29
N ASP A 27 -19.05 19.88 4.07
CA ASP A 27 -17.75 20.27 3.50
C ASP A 27 -16.66 20.45 4.55
N LYS A 28 -16.94 20.20 5.84
CA LYS A 28 -15.89 20.10 6.85
C LYS A 28 -15.10 18.81 6.58
N GLU A 29 -13.97 18.95 5.92
CA GLU A 29 -12.94 17.91 6.04
C GLU A 29 -12.72 17.62 7.53
N PRO A 30 -12.75 16.33 7.96
CA PRO A 30 -12.50 16.01 9.35
C PRO A 30 -11.13 16.58 9.73
N ASP A 31 -11.12 17.52 10.66
CA ASP A 31 -9.91 18.20 11.18
C ASP A 31 -8.87 17.21 11.76
N ASP A 32 -9.26 15.94 11.91
CA ASP A 32 -8.45 14.84 12.46
C ASP A 32 -7.87 13.89 11.41
N GLN A 33 -8.13 14.08 10.10
CA GLN A 33 -7.49 13.25 9.09
C GLN A 33 -6.14 13.84 8.70
N LEU A 34 -5.08 13.14 9.11
CA LEU A 34 -3.72 13.39 8.64
C LEU A 34 -3.70 13.26 7.11
N THR A 35 -3.53 14.37 6.40
CA THR A 35 -3.26 14.33 4.95
C THR A 35 -1.87 13.76 4.70
N LEU A 36 -1.62 13.24 3.51
CA LEU A 36 -0.27 12.73 3.15
C LEU A 36 0.77 13.84 3.31
N GLU A 37 0.44 15.06 2.95
CA GLU A 37 1.30 16.23 3.10
C GLU A 37 1.69 16.44 4.57
N SER A 38 0.71 16.46 5.49
CA SER A 38 0.96 16.67 6.92
C SER A 38 1.76 15.54 7.58
N VAL A 39 1.67 14.32 7.06
CA VAL A 39 2.50 13.21 7.52
C VAL A 39 3.99 13.49 7.25
N PHE A 40 4.31 14.04 6.08
CA PHE A 40 5.70 14.31 5.67
C PHE A 40 6.26 15.65 6.17
N GLU A 41 5.50 16.42 6.94
CA GLU A 41 5.97 17.60 7.68
C GLU A 41 6.61 17.26 9.04
N ASN A 42 6.67 15.97 9.40
CA ASN A 42 7.19 15.51 10.68
C ASN A 42 8.26 14.42 10.48
N LYS A 43 9.46 14.63 11.05
CA LYS A 43 10.59 13.71 10.97
C LYS A 43 10.23 12.29 11.44
N ASN A 44 9.61 12.18 12.61
CA ASN A 44 9.26 10.89 13.19
C ASN A 44 8.26 10.12 12.31
N ASN A 45 7.35 10.82 11.64
CA ASN A 45 6.41 10.19 10.71
C ASN A 45 7.12 9.71 9.44
N MET A 46 8.08 10.48 8.90
CA MET A 46 8.91 10.05 7.77
C MET A 46 9.69 8.78 8.13
N GLU A 47 10.35 8.77 9.29
CA GLU A 47 11.13 7.61 9.77
C GLU A 47 10.25 6.38 9.99
N ARG A 48 9.05 6.56 10.57
CA ARG A 48 8.07 5.48 10.74
C ARG A 48 7.55 4.94 9.41
N TRP A 49 7.33 5.82 8.43
CA TRP A 49 6.90 5.40 7.10
C TRP A 49 7.97 4.56 6.42
N LEU A 50 9.22 4.99 6.47
CA LEU A 50 10.35 4.24 5.95
C LEU A 50 10.52 2.90 6.68
N ALA A 51 10.44 2.90 8.02
CA ALA A 51 10.49 1.70 8.83
C ALA A 51 9.35 0.71 8.49
N TYR A 52 8.16 1.20 8.17
CA TYR A 52 7.07 0.37 7.68
C TYR A 52 7.44 -0.31 6.37
N ILE A 53 8.03 0.39 5.41
CA ILE A 53 8.46 -0.22 4.14
C ILE A 53 9.50 -1.32 4.41
N TYR A 54 10.49 -1.08 5.28
CA TYR A 54 11.46 -2.08 5.70
C TYR A 54 10.83 -3.29 6.38
N SER A 55 9.77 -3.10 7.16
CA SER A 55 9.08 -4.18 7.86
C SER A 55 8.43 -5.20 6.91
N LEU A 56 8.19 -4.79 5.65
CA LEU A 56 7.63 -5.64 4.60
C LEU A 56 8.69 -6.47 3.86
N VAL A 57 9.98 -6.25 4.15
CA VAL A 57 11.06 -7.10 3.64
C VAL A 57 10.96 -8.47 4.34
N PRO A 58 10.91 -9.58 3.58
CA PRO A 58 10.80 -10.91 4.17
C PRO A 58 11.95 -11.25 5.10
N LYS A 59 11.62 -11.89 6.19
CA LYS A 59 12.61 -12.42 7.13
C LYS A 59 12.93 -13.84 6.75
N PHE A 60 14.07 -14.08 6.14
CA PHE A 60 14.48 -15.40 5.67
C PHE A 60 14.67 -16.44 6.79
N TYR A 61 14.81 -16.01 8.04
CA TYR A 61 15.07 -16.86 9.22
C TYR A 61 13.86 -17.02 10.15
N THR A 62 12.65 -16.87 9.65
CA THR A 62 11.45 -17.17 10.44
C THR A 62 11.07 -18.64 10.26
N TYR A 63 10.20 -19.15 11.14
CA TYR A 63 9.64 -20.52 11.09
C TYR A 63 9.02 -20.91 9.73
N ASP A 64 8.82 -19.93 8.88
CA ASP A 64 8.32 -20.07 7.51
C ASP A 64 9.47 -20.29 6.50
N GLY A 65 10.67 -20.57 6.96
CA GLY A 65 11.92 -20.51 6.23
C GLY A 65 11.91 -21.13 4.85
N ALA A 66 12.35 -20.34 3.87
CA ALA A 66 12.59 -20.82 2.51
C ALA A 66 13.60 -22.00 2.49
N ASP A 67 14.47 -22.07 3.49
CA ASP A 67 15.47 -23.13 3.65
C ASP A 67 14.83 -24.53 3.82
N ALA A 68 13.62 -24.57 4.36
CA ALA A 68 12.86 -25.82 4.51
C ALA A 68 12.08 -26.22 3.26
N VAL A 69 12.06 -25.37 2.22
CA VAL A 69 11.49 -25.70 0.91
C VAL A 69 12.49 -26.49 0.07
N ALA A 70 13.79 -26.31 0.36
CA ALA A 70 14.86 -27.11 -0.23
C ALA A 70 14.94 -28.49 0.42
N ASP A 71 15.53 -29.45 -0.27
CA ASP A 71 15.68 -30.84 0.17
C ASP A 71 16.70 -31.00 1.34
N GLU A 72 17.22 -29.89 1.84
CA GLU A 72 18.26 -29.85 2.88
C GLU A 72 17.70 -29.97 4.29
N LEU A 73 16.42 -29.72 4.51
CA LEU A 73 15.79 -29.70 5.82
C LEU A 73 14.45 -30.42 5.82
N ALA A 74 14.36 -31.55 6.52
CA ALA A 74 13.09 -32.25 6.73
C ALA A 74 12.54 -31.89 8.12
N PRO A 75 11.41 -31.17 8.22
CA PRO A 75 10.79 -30.93 9.50
C PRO A 75 10.25 -32.23 10.09
N SER A 76 10.29 -32.33 11.42
CA SER A 76 9.76 -33.51 12.11
C SER A 76 8.21 -33.59 11.99
N VAL A 77 7.68 -34.81 12.05
CA VAL A 77 6.24 -35.07 12.07
C VAL A 77 5.59 -34.27 13.22
N GLY A 78 4.52 -33.53 12.90
CA GLY A 78 3.81 -32.73 13.89
C GLY A 78 4.10 -31.21 13.82
N TRP A 79 5.08 -30.77 13.08
CA TRP A 79 5.37 -29.34 12.91
C TRP A 79 4.28 -28.59 12.10
N GLU A 80 3.51 -29.32 11.28
CA GLU A 80 2.33 -28.75 10.62
C GLU A 80 1.32 -28.16 11.62
N SER A 81 1.11 -28.86 12.74
CA SER A 81 0.22 -28.42 13.82
C SER A 81 0.72 -27.18 14.54
N GLN A 82 2.02 -26.87 14.42
CA GLN A 82 2.68 -25.67 14.97
C GLN A 82 2.70 -24.50 13.96
N GLY A 83 2.07 -24.67 12.80
CA GLY A 83 2.01 -23.64 11.78
C GLY A 83 3.26 -23.55 10.88
N PHE A 84 4.11 -24.57 10.87
CA PHE A 84 5.30 -24.62 10.02
C PHE A 84 4.92 -24.94 8.57
N LYS A 85 4.85 -23.92 7.76
CA LYS A 85 4.27 -23.99 6.41
C LYS A 85 5.22 -24.55 5.35
N ALA A 86 6.50 -24.74 5.64
CA ALA A 86 7.45 -25.32 4.69
C ALA A 86 7.04 -26.73 4.23
N ILE A 87 6.40 -27.53 5.11
CA ILE A 87 5.83 -28.82 4.76
C ILE A 87 4.81 -28.72 3.62
N PHE A 88 4.06 -27.63 3.56
CA PHE A 88 3.11 -27.37 2.51
C PHE A 88 3.75 -27.32 1.11
N TYR A 89 4.95 -26.72 1.01
CA TYR A 89 5.71 -26.68 -0.24
C TYR A 89 6.36 -28.02 -0.56
N GLN A 90 6.94 -28.70 0.44
CA GLN A 90 7.55 -30.03 0.27
C GLN A 90 6.54 -31.06 -0.23
N ASN A 91 5.31 -30.98 0.22
CA ASN A 91 4.23 -31.85 -0.22
C ASN A 91 3.59 -31.43 -1.56
N GLY A 92 4.05 -30.36 -2.19
CA GLY A 92 3.47 -29.86 -3.46
C GLY A 92 2.04 -29.33 -3.33
N ASN A 93 1.61 -28.93 -2.16
CA ASN A 93 0.23 -28.47 -1.88
C ASN A 93 -0.03 -27.01 -2.26
N TRP A 94 0.91 -26.34 -2.92
CA TRP A 94 0.75 -24.95 -3.34
C TRP A 94 0.10 -24.84 -4.72
N THR A 95 -0.66 -23.78 -4.90
CA THR A 95 -1.33 -23.44 -6.17
C THR A 95 -1.28 -21.93 -6.40
N ALA A 96 -1.60 -21.48 -7.61
CA ALA A 96 -1.69 -20.05 -7.93
C ALA A 96 -2.68 -19.28 -7.02
N ASN A 97 -3.66 -19.95 -6.45
CA ASN A 97 -4.63 -19.37 -5.54
C ASN A 97 -4.29 -19.58 -4.05
N ASN A 98 -3.27 -20.38 -3.78
CA ASN A 98 -2.79 -20.66 -2.44
C ASN A 98 -1.27 -20.76 -2.45
N GLU A 99 -0.64 -19.59 -2.32
CA GLU A 99 0.82 -19.43 -2.37
C GLU A 99 1.52 -19.85 -1.06
N GLY A 100 0.75 -20.24 -0.04
CA GLY A 100 1.31 -20.60 1.26
C GLY A 100 1.97 -19.41 1.95
N VAL A 101 3.27 -19.54 2.26
CA VAL A 101 4.06 -18.53 2.98
C VAL A 101 4.63 -17.45 2.04
N ILE A 102 4.90 -17.83 0.78
CA ILE A 102 5.52 -16.92 -0.21
C ILE A 102 4.40 -16.17 -0.93
N SER A 103 3.73 -15.25 -0.22
CA SER A 103 2.64 -14.43 -0.78
C SER A 103 3.12 -13.01 -1.08
N TYR A 104 4.09 -12.90 -1.99
CA TYR A 104 4.66 -11.60 -2.36
C TYR A 104 3.71 -10.76 -3.21
N TRP A 105 2.82 -11.41 -3.98
CA TRP A 105 1.87 -10.75 -4.86
C TRP A 105 0.92 -9.78 -4.15
N THR A 106 0.58 -10.07 -2.90
CA THR A 106 -0.28 -9.21 -2.09
C THR A 106 0.50 -8.13 -1.35
N THR A 107 1.71 -8.44 -0.89
CA THR A 107 2.46 -7.58 0.04
C THR A 107 3.37 -6.60 -0.70
N PHE A 108 4.11 -7.05 -1.71
CA PHE A 108 5.11 -6.21 -2.36
C PHE A 108 4.55 -5.06 -3.21
N PRO A 109 3.43 -5.19 -3.94
CA PRO A 109 2.82 -4.04 -4.60
C PRO A 109 2.44 -2.93 -3.62
N LYS A 110 1.99 -3.28 -2.41
CA LYS A 110 1.70 -2.30 -1.34
C LYS A 110 2.97 -1.63 -0.84
N ALA A 111 4.05 -2.39 -0.64
CA ALA A 111 5.35 -1.87 -0.24
C ALA A 111 5.92 -0.92 -1.29
N ILE A 112 5.88 -1.30 -2.57
CA ILE A 112 6.34 -0.50 -3.70
C ILE A 112 5.53 0.80 -3.79
N ARG A 113 4.20 0.73 -3.66
CA ARG A 113 3.34 1.92 -3.63
C ARG A 113 3.72 2.85 -2.47
N SER A 114 3.93 2.31 -1.26
CA SER A 114 4.35 3.10 -0.10
C SER A 114 5.70 3.76 -0.31
N ALA A 115 6.64 3.08 -0.97
CA ALA A 115 7.95 3.63 -1.29
C ALA A 115 7.87 4.77 -2.33
N TYR A 116 7.05 4.62 -3.37
CA TYR A 116 6.80 5.71 -4.33
C TYR A 116 6.06 6.89 -3.70
N THR A 117 5.11 6.63 -2.79
CA THR A 117 4.43 7.69 -2.02
C THR A 117 5.46 8.47 -1.19
N PHE A 118 6.38 7.79 -0.51
CA PHE A 118 7.48 8.45 0.20
C PHE A 118 8.32 9.31 -0.74
N ILE A 119 8.74 8.78 -1.88
CA ILE A 119 9.56 9.51 -2.86
C ILE A 119 8.83 10.77 -3.36
N LYS A 120 7.51 10.68 -3.57
CA LYS A 120 6.68 11.79 -4.06
C LYS A 120 6.51 12.89 -3.03
N TYR A 121 6.23 12.56 -1.78
CA TYR A 121 5.80 13.52 -0.76
C TYR A 121 6.91 13.96 0.21
N ALA A 122 7.93 13.13 0.47
CA ALA A 122 9.00 13.50 1.37
C ALA A 122 9.81 14.69 0.83
N HIS A 123 10.02 15.70 1.66
CA HIS A 123 10.77 16.91 1.36
C HIS A 123 11.54 17.41 2.60
N ALA A 124 12.48 18.32 2.40
CA ALA A 124 13.23 18.92 3.51
C ALA A 124 12.29 19.75 4.41
N ILE A 125 12.45 19.57 5.71
CA ILE A 125 11.74 20.31 6.75
C ILE A 125 12.74 20.84 7.77
N ALA A 126 12.29 21.61 8.76
CA ALA A 126 13.20 22.24 9.74
C ALA A 126 14.18 21.26 10.39
N ASP A 127 13.72 20.04 10.71
CA ASP A 127 14.48 19.01 11.43
C ASP A 127 15.09 17.93 10.51
N VAL A 128 14.90 18.03 9.19
CA VAL A 128 15.39 17.05 8.21
C VAL A 128 15.96 17.79 7.01
N SER A 129 17.26 17.68 6.80
CA SER A 129 17.94 18.29 5.68
C SER A 129 17.59 17.63 4.35
N GLU A 130 17.77 18.37 3.23
CA GLU A 130 17.60 17.81 1.89
C GLU A 130 18.49 16.58 1.63
N LYS A 131 19.69 16.58 2.20
CA LYS A 131 20.61 15.45 2.12
C LYS A 131 20.03 14.19 2.79
N GLU A 132 19.45 14.32 3.98
CA GLU A 132 18.80 13.21 4.69
C GLU A 132 17.59 12.68 3.92
N VAL A 133 16.73 13.58 3.40
CA VAL A 133 15.59 13.19 2.56
C VAL A 133 16.06 12.43 1.32
N ASN A 134 17.13 12.88 0.68
CA ASN A 134 17.68 12.21 -0.50
C ASN A 134 18.23 10.81 -0.17
N TYR A 135 18.81 10.60 1.01
CA TYR A 135 19.19 9.27 1.48
C TYR A 135 17.98 8.37 1.68
N MET A 136 16.95 8.84 2.39
CA MET A 136 15.72 8.07 2.60
C MET A 136 15.03 7.71 1.28
N LYS A 137 15.03 8.65 0.30
CA LYS A 137 14.51 8.37 -1.06
C LYS A 137 15.36 7.35 -1.81
N ALA A 138 16.68 7.36 -1.61
CA ALA A 138 17.57 6.35 -2.20
C ALA A 138 17.29 4.96 -1.61
N GLU A 139 17.07 4.88 -0.29
CA GLU A 139 16.64 3.64 0.38
C GLU A 139 15.31 3.13 -0.18
N CYS A 140 14.32 4.01 -0.39
CA CYS A 140 13.06 3.65 -1.01
C CYS A 140 13.26 3.09 -2.43
N ARG A 141 14.13 3.70 -3.26
CA ARG A 141 14.45 3.18 -4.60
C ARG A 141 15.09 1.80 -4.54
N PHE A 142 16.03 1.61 -3.63
CA PHE A 142 16.62 0.29 -3.40
C PHE A 142 15.57 -0.75 -3.02
N LEU A 143 14.67 -0.43 -2.09
CA LEU A 143 13.60 -1.34 -1.67
C LEU A 143 12.62 -1.65 -2.79
N ILE A 144 12.28 -0.68 -3.65
CA ILE A 144 11.47 -0.91 -4.85
C ILE A 144 12.14 -1.94 -5.77
N ALA A 145 13.44 -1.79 -6.06
CA ALA A 145 14.20 -2.73 -6.86
C ALA A 145 14.27 -4.11 -6.20
N GLN A 146 14.51 -4.16 -4.88
CA GLN A 146 14.55 -5.40 -4.08
C GLN A 146 13.21 -6.16 -4.17
N PHE A 147 12.09 -5.49 -3.99
CA PHE A 147 10.77 -6.14 -4.07
C PHE A 147 10.48 -6.67 -5.47
N HIS A 148 10.82 -5.93 -6.53
CA HIS A 148 10.68 -6.43 -7.89
C HIS A 148 11.61 -7.62 -8.17
N ALA A 149 12.86 -7.57 -7.71
CA ALA A 149 13.79 -8.68 -7.86
C ALA A 149 13.25 -9.95 -7.19
N MET A 150 12.71 -9.85 -5.98
CA MET A 150 12.11 -10.99 -5.29
C MET A 150 10.85 -11.49 -6.00
N MET A 151 10.00 -10.60 -6.51
CA MET A 151 8.81 -11.00 -7.27
C MET A 151 9.19 -11.72 -8.57
N VAL A 152 10.14 -11.19 -9.35
CA VAL A 152 10.55 -11.82 -10.61
C VAL A 152 11.23 -13.17 -10.39
N MET A 153 11.99 -13.32 -9.31
CA MET A 153 12.58 -14.60 -8.93
C MET A 153 11.53 -15.65 -8.54
N THR A 154 10.41 -15.23 -7.95
CA THR A 154 9.36 -16.12 -7.48
C THR A 154 8.34 -16.46 -8.57
N TYR A 155 7.92 -15.45 -9.35
CA TYR A 155 6.79 -15.57 -10.29
C TYR A 155 7.21 -15.54 -11.75
N GLY A 156 8.46 -15.26 -12.06
CA GLY A 156 8.93 -15.08 -13.45
C GLY A 156 8.52 -13.71 -14.00
N ALA A 157 7.81 -13.67 -15.12
CA ALA A 157 7.35 -12.43 -15.74
C ALA A 157 6.34 -11.71 -14.84
N ILE A 158 6.60 -10.46 -14.49
CA ILE A 158 5.76 -9.62 -13.65
C ILE A 158 5.58 -8.21 -14.26
N PRO A 159 4.55 -7.46 -13.88
CA PRO A 159 4.48 -6.05 -14.24
C PRO A 159 5.51 -5.23 -13.45
N ILE A 160 6.08 -4.21 -14.10
CA ILE A 160 6.94 -3.23 -13.43
C ILE A 160 6.05 -2.09 -12.93
N ILE A 161 6.02 -1.87 -11.63
CA ILE A 161 5.32 -0.75 -10.99
C ILE A 161 6.30 0.42 -10.95
N ARG A 162 6.03 1.49 -11.72
CA ARG A 162 6.93 2.65 -11.88
C ARG A 162 6.53 3.89 -11.10
N GLU A 163 5.35 3.88 -10.48
CA GLU A 163 4.81 5.01 -9.72
C GLU A 163 3.77 4.54 -8.70
N ALA A 164 3.43 5.43 -7.75
CA ALA A 164 2.29 5.20 -6.88
C ALA A 164 1.00 5.34 -7.71
N ALA A 165 0.29 4.23 -7.92
CA ALA A 165 -1.01 4.27 -8.58
C ALA A 165 -1.96 5.17 -7.78
N GLU A 166 -2.54 6.17 -8.43
CA GLU A 166 -3.64 6.95 -7.87
C GLU A 166 -4.92 6.09 -7.87
N GLU A 167 -5.68 6.14 -6.79
CA GLU A 167 -6.84 5.25 -6.58
C GLU A 167 -7.96 5.40 -7.61
N THR A 168 -7.91 6.46 -8.42
CA THR A 168 -9.05 6.93 -9.21
C THR A 168 -9.05 6.51 -10.67
N THR A 169 -7.97 5.98 -11.20
CA THR A 169 -7.93 5.60 -12.63
C THR A 169 -7.74 4.09 -12.78
N GLY A 170 -8.80 3.41 -13.25
CA GLY A 170 -8.75 1.97 -13.51
C GLY A 170 -7.65 1.53 -14.51
N GLU A 171 -7.06 2.45 -15.25
CA GLU A 171 -5.93 2.18 -16.15
C GLU A 171 -4.64 1.79 -15.41
N SER A 172 -4.41 2.31 -14.19
CA SER A 172 -3.25 1.94 -13.36
C SER A 172 -3.28 0.49 -12.89
N LEU A 173 -4.44 -0.17 -12.98
CA LEU A 173 -4.63 -1.58 -12.65
C LEU A 173 -4.33 -2.52 -13.83
N LEU A 174 -4.16 -1.99 -15.05
CA LEU A 174 -3.95 -2.76 -16.28
C LEU A 174 -2.47 -2.85 -16.66
N LEU A 175 -1.60 -3.04 -15.68
CA LEU A 175 -0.17 -3.23 -15.93
C LEU A 175 0.05 -4.56 -16.68
N LYS A 176 0.78 -4.49 -17.80
CA LYS A 176 1.18 -5.67 -18.54
C LYS A 176 2.37 -6.34 -17.86
N GLN A 177 2.41 -7.67 -17.95
CA GLN A 177 3.61 -8.43 -17.60
C GLN A 177 4.77 -8.04 -18.52
N GLU A 178 5.93 -7.83 -17.91
CA GLU A 178 7.19 -7.62 -18.61
C GLU A 178 8.02 -8.92 -18.59
N PRO A 179 8.80 -9.21 -19.64
CA PRO A 179 9.69 -10.36 -19.64
C PRO A 179 10.66 -10.34 -18.45
N PHE A 180 11.06 -11.53 -17.98
CA PHE A 180 11.99 -11.70 -16.87
C PHE A 180 13.23 -10.79 -16.96
N TYR A 181 13.92 -10.81 -18.09
CA TYR A 181 15.14 -10.01 -18.28
C TYR A 181 14.88 -8.51 -18.27
N THR A 182 13.73 -8.06 -18.77
CA THR A 182 13.34 -6.65 -18.74
C THR A 182 13.17 -6.16 -17.30
N VAL A 183 12.57 -6.98 -16.44
CA VAL A 183 12.38 -6.64 -15.02
C VAL A 183 13.73 -6.62 -14.29
N VAL A 184 14.60 -7.59 -14.56
CA VAL A 184 15.95 -7.66 -13.98
C VAL A 184 16.78 -6.45 -14.37
N ASP A 185 16.85 -6.13 -15.67
CA ASP A 185 17.60 -4.98 -16.17
C ASP A 185 17.06 -3.66 -15.58
N TRP A 186 15.75 -3.53 -15.48
CA TRP A 186 15.13 -2.35 -14.87
C TRP A 186 15.45 -2.23 -13.39
N ALA A 187 15.44 -3.34 -12.64
CA ALA A 187 15.74 -3.32 -11.19
C ALA A 187 17.22 -3.08 -10.89
N ALA A 188 18.13 -3.39 -11.85
CA ALA A 188 19.57 -3.22 -11.72
C ALA A 188 20.05 -1.79 -12.05
N ASN A 189 19.25 -0.97 -12.76
CA ASN A 189 19.58 0.39 -13.21
C ASN A 189 18.88 1.46 -12.37
#